data_200272da612348747b9c54d99d4169fc
#
_entry.id   200272da612348747b9c54d99d4169fc
#
_cell.length_a   1.000
_cell.length_b   1.000
_cell.length_c   1.000
_cell.angle_alpha   90.00
_cell.angle_beta   90.00
_cell.angle_gamma   90.00
#
_symmetry.space_group_name_H-M   'P 1'
#
loop_
_entity.id
_entity.type
_entity.pdbx_description
1 polymer ?
#
loop_
_entity_poly.entity_id
_entity_poly.type
_entity_poly.pdbx_seq_one_letter_code
_entity_poly.pdbx_strand_id
1 'polypeptide(L)'
;MVDREEERCISVLTYMELLQGAREKRQHEHILDFLSEYSFRILPLSENIGHRAAIYIEEYSLSHGLRAGDAIIAATATDNNLTLCTGNLRHYRPIKELKVRVFKP
;
A
#
# COMPACT_ATOMS: atom_id res chain seq x y z
N MET A 1 22.63 7.11 -11.94
CA MET A 1 21.54 6.31 -12.24
C MET A 1 20.49 6.40 -11.17
N VAL A 2 19.32 6.44 -11.60
CA VAL A 2 18.25 6.55 -10.67
C VAL A 2 17.87 5.23 -10.18
N ASP A 3 17.82 5.09 -8.90
CA ASP A 3 17.39 3.86 -8.35
C ASP A 3 15.93 3.81 -8.27
N ARG A 4 15.41 2.74 -8.76
CA ARG A 4 14.05 2.51 -8.62
C ARG A 4 13.62 2.44 -7.24
N GLU A 5 14.53 2.11 -6.37
CA GLU A 5 14.22 2.07 -4.98
C GLU A 5 13.88 3.39 -4.43
N GLU A 6 14.30 4.45 -5.12
CA GLU A 6 13.98 5.76 -4.62
C GLU A 6 12.64 6.24 -5.07
N GLU A 7 11.99 5.45 -5.92
CA GLU A 7 10.67 5.80 -6.34
C GLU A 7 9.74 5.63 -5.17
N ARG A 8 8.98 6.67 -4.86
CA ARG A 8 8.05 6.63 -3.73
C ARG A 8 6.64 6.51 -4.24
N CYS A 9 5.99 5.41 -3.85
CA CYS A 9 4.64 5.13 -4.31
C CYS A 9 3.76 4.76 -3.13
N ILE A 10 2.49 5.14 -3.20
CA ILE A 10 1.50 4.65 -2.24
C ILE A 10 0.26 4.28 -3.03
N SER A 11 -0.50 3.33 -2.50
CA SER A 11 -1.76 2.98 -3.14
C SER A 11 -2.75 4.11 -2.92
N VAL A 12 -3.72 4.22 -3.83
CA VAL A 12 -4.74 5.26 -3.67
C VAL A 12 -5.54 5.02 -2.39
N LEU A 13 -5.66 3.78 -1.94
CA LEU A 13 -6.32 3.50 -0.68
C LEU A 13 -5.55 4.10 0.49
N THR A 14 -4.23 3.90 0.51
CA THR A 14 -3.41 4.48 1.57
C THR A 14 -3.51 6.00 1.55
N TYR A 15 -3.50 6.57 0.36
CA TYR A 15 -3.65 8.00 0.19
C TYR A 15 -4.96 8.49 0.83
N MET A 16 -6.07 7.79 0.54
CA MET A 16 -7.36 8.17 1.09
C MET A 16 -7.38 8.00 2.61
N GLU A 17 -6.75 6.94 3.11
CA GLU A 17 -6.72 6.72 4.55
C GLU A 17 -5.92 7.78 5.27
N LEU A 18 -4.82 8.22 4.67
CA LEU A 18 -4.05 9.29 5.27
C LEU A 18 -4.86 10.56 5.38
N LEU A 19 -5.57 10.93 4.31
CA LEU A 19 -6.38 12.13 4.33
C LEU A 19 -7.55 11.99 5.28
N GLN A 20 -8.15 10.80 5.31
CA GLN A 20 -9.29 10.57 6.17
C GLN A 20 -8.92 10.65 7.65
N GLY A 21 -7.67 10.32 7.97
CA GLY A 21 -7.21 10.40 9.34
C GLY A 21 -6.93 11.81 9.81
N ALA A 22 -6.85 12.77 8.89
CA ALA A 22 -6.62 14.15 9.28
C ALA A 22 -7.90 14.75 9.83
N ARG A 23 -7.79 15.51 10.92
CA ARG A 23 -8.96 16.06 11.58
C ARG A 23 -9.23 17.50 11.21
N GLU A 24 -8.24 18.16 10.63
CA GLU A 24 -8.39 19.57 10.29
C GLU A 24 -7.81 19.80 8.92
N LYS A 25 -8.25 20.91 8.32
CA LYS A 25 -7.77 21.27 7.00
C LYS A 25 -6.27 21.42 6.98
N ARG A 26 -5.68 21.94 8.05
CA ARG A 26 -4.24 22.14 8.14
C ARG A 26 -3.51 20.80 8.03
N GLN A 27 -4.04 19.76 8.67
CA GLN A 27 -3.42 18.44 8.59
C GLN A 27 -3.52 17.88 7.18
N HIS A 28 -4.65 18.09 6.52
CA HIS A 28 -4.81 17.70 5.13
C HIS A 28 -3.73 18.34 4.27
N GLU A 29 -3.55 19.65 4.45
CA GLU A 29 -2.59 20.38 3.65
C GLU A 29 -1.17 19.88 3.91
N HIS A 30 -0.85 19.56 5.16
CA HIS A 30 0.45 19.02 5.50
C HIS A 30 0.72 17.70 4.78
N ILE A 31 -0.29 16.83 4.74
CA ILE A 31 -0.14 15.55 4.08
C ILE A 31 0.08 15.74 2.59
N LEU A 32 -0.74 16.60 1.97
CA LEU A 32 -0.60 16.85 0.54
C LEU A 32 0.75 17.45 0.20
N ASP A 33 1.21 18.40 1.03
CA ASP A 33 2.50 19.03 0.81
C ASP A 33 3.64 18.01 0.94
N PHE A 34 3.56 17.14 1.94
CA PHE A 34 4.57 16.13 2.15
C PHE A 34 4.66 15.19 0.94
N LEU A 35 3.51 14.71 0.48
CA LEU A 35 3.50 13.80 -0.65
C LEU A 35 4.03 14.46 -1.91
N SER A 36 3.69 15.72 -2.10
CA SER A 36 4.16 16.46 -3.26
C SER A 36 5.65 16.74 -3.17
N GLU A 37 6.11 17.17 -2.01
CA GLU A 37 7.51 17.54 -1.81
C GLU A 37 8.43 16.35 -2.03
N TYR A 38 8.01 15.17 -1.62
CA TYR A 38 8.83 13.97 -1.79
C TYR A 38 8.46 13.18 -3.04
N SER A 39 7.68 13.77 -3.91
CA SER A 39 7.34 13.21 -5.22
C SER A 39 6.72 11.82 -5.15
N PHE A 40 5.82 11.62 -4.21
CA PHE A 40 5.11 10.36 -4.13
C PHE A 40 4.16 10.18 -5.30
N ARG A 41 4.17 9.00 -5.87
CA ARG A 41 3.20 8.63 -6.89
C ARG A 41 2.05 7.90 -6.22
N ILE A 42 0.83 8.28 -6.60
CA ILE A 42 -0.36 7.63 -6.07
C ILE A 42 -0.80 6.62 -7.11
N LEU A 43 -0.79 5.35 -6.74
CA LEU A 43 -1.10 4.27 -7.66
C LEU A 43 -2.58 3.96 -7.62
N PRO A 44 -3.27 4.10 -8.75
CA PRO A 44 -4.73 3.92 -8.77
C PRO A 44 -5.12 2.46 -8.67
N LEU A 45 -6.38 2.23 -8.34
CA LEU A 45 -6.94 0.90 -8.39
C LEU A 45 -7.19 0.55 -9.84
N SER A 46 -6.87 -0.67 -10.20
CA SER A 46 -7.17 -1.17 -11.53
C SER A 46 -8.03 -2.41 -11.38
N GLU A 47 -8.55 -2.87 -12.48
CA GLU A 47 -9.35 -4.08 -12.48
C GLU A 47 -8.50 -5.26 -12.00
N ASN A 48 -7.26 -5.34 -12.46
CA ASN A 48 -6.36 -6.40 -12.04
C ASN A 48 -6.09 -6.36 -10.55
N ILE A 49 -5.91 -5.18 -10.00
CA ILE A 49 -5.68 -5.06 -8.57
C ILE A 49 -6.90 -5.55 -7.81
N GLY A 50 -8.09 -5.20 -8.28
CA GLY A 50 -9.31 -5.68 -7.64
C GLY A 50 -9.43 -7.18 -7.65
N HIS A 51 -9.17 -7.80 -8.79
CA HIS A 51 -9.20 -9.25 -8.90
C HIS A 51 -8.20 -9.92 -7.99
N ARG A 52 -6.97 -9.41 -7.99
CA ARG A 52 -5.92 -10.00 -7.18
C ARG A 52 -6.22 -9.87 -5.70
N ALA A 53 -6.73 -8.71 -5.29
CA ALA A 53 -7.09 -8.49 -3.90
C ALA A 53 -8.18 -9.45 -3.47
N ALA A 54 -9.18 -9.69 -4.32
CA ALA A 54 -10.25 -10.61 -4.01
C ALA A 54 -9.70 -12.02 -3.81
N ILE A 55 -8.76 -12.43 -4.65
CA ILE A 55 -8.15 -13.74 -4.52
C ILE A 55 -7.40 -13.85 -3.19
N TYR A 56 -6.68 -12.80 -2.80
CA TYR A 56 -5.95 -12.82 -1.53
C TYR A 56 -6.93 -13.00 -0.36
N ILE A 57 -8.07 -12.33 -0.41
CA ILE A 57 -9.05 -12.46 0.64
C ILE A 57 -9.63 -13.87 0.67
N GLU A 58 -9.93 -14.42 -0.50
CA GLU A 58 -10.46 -15.77 -0.57
C GLU A 58 -9.50 -16.77 0.03
N GLU A 59 -8.20 -16.55 -0.16
CA GLU A 59 -7.22 -17.52 0.29
C GLU A 59 -6.76 -17.29 1.71
N TYR A 60 -6.70 -16.05 2.18
CA TYR A 60 -6.00 -15.77 3.43
C TYR A 60 -6.83 -15.11 4.51
N SER A 61 -8.09 -14.75 4.25
CA SER A 61 -8.84 -14.04 5.28
C SER A 61 -9.13 -14.93 6.48
N LEU A 62 -9.49 -16.20 6.24
CA LEU A 62 -9.81 -17.08 7.35
C LEU A 62 -8.56 -17.63 8.03
N SER A 63 -7.56 -17.97 7.23
CA SER A 63 -6.37 -18.61 7.79
C SER A 63 -5.42 -17.64 8.47
N HIS A 64 -5.35 -16.41 7.97
CA HIS A 64 -4.37 -15.44 8.45
C HIS A 64 -4.97 -14.10 8.82
N GLY A 65 -6.28 -13.97 8.75
CA GLY A 65 -6.92 -12.72 9.15
C GLY A 65 -6.65 -11.55 8.22
N LEU A 66 -6.31 -11.82 6.96
CA LEU A 66 -6.03 -10.75 6.03
C LEU A 66 -7.29 -9.93 5.80
N ARG A 67 -7.17 -8.61 5.87
CA ARG A 67 -8.31 -7.74 5.73
C ARG A 67 -8.31 -7.09 4.35
N ALA A 68 -9.48 -6.56 3.96
CA ALA A 68 -9.64 -6.02 2.62
C ALA A 68 -8.63 -4.92 2.29
N GLY A 69 -8.39 -4.03 3.25
CA GLY A 69 -7.40 -2.97 3.02
C GLY A 69 -6.02 -3.52 2.77
N ASP A 70 -5.62 -4.53 3.55
CA ASP A 70 -4.31 -5.17 3.38
C ASP A 70 -4.22 -5.81 2.01
N ALA A 71 -5.31 -6.47 1.59
CA ALA A 71 -5.32 -7.15 0.31
C ALA A 71 -5.15 -6.17 -0.84
N ILE A 72 -5.80 -5.02 -0.75
CA ILE A 72 -5.71 -4.01 -1.80
C ILE A 72 -4.30 -3.42 -1.86
N ILE A 73 -3.71 -3.15 -0.70
CA ILE A 73 -2.35 -2.63 -0.65
C ILE A 73 -1.37 -3.64 -1.22
N ALA A 74 -1.50 -4.92 -0.82
CA ALA A 74 -0.63 -5.97 -1.32
C ALA A 74 -0.79 -6.15 -2.84
N ALA A 75 -2.03 -6.15 -3.31
CA ALA A 75 -2.29 -6.33 -4.74
C ALA A 75 -1.75 -5.16 -5.55
N THR A 76 -1.84 -3.94 -5.00
CA THR A 76 -1.29 -2.77 -5.67
C THR A 76 0.21 -2.92 -5.83
N ALA A 77 0.90 -3.35 -4.78
CA ALA A 77 2.34 -3.53 -4.84
C ALA A 77 2.70 -4.62 -5.84
N THR A 78 2.02 -5.75 -5.77
CA THR A 78 2.34 -6.87 -6.65
C THR A 78 2.07 -6.53 -8.11
N ASP A 79 0.94 -5.90 -8.37
CA ASP A 79 0.56 -5.57 -9.74
C ASP A 79 1.53 -4.57 -10.37
N ASN A 80 2.14 -3.74 -9.56
CA ASN A 80 3.10 -2.75 -10.04
C ASN A 80 4.54 -3.20 -9.86
N ASN A 81 4.73 -4.45 -9.45
CA ASN A 81 6.05 -5.06 -9.27
C ASN A 81 6.93 -4.24 -8.32
N LEU A 82 6.34 -3.85 -7.20
CA LEU A 82 7.02 -3.04 -6.20
C LEU A 82 7.17 -3.82 -4.92
N THR A 83 8.16 -3.43 -4.12
CA THR A 83 8.35 -4.01 -2.80
C THR A 83 7.51 -3.21 -1.81
N LEU A 84 6.70 -3.91 -1.02
CA LEU A 84 5.89 -3.27 0.00
C LEU A 84 6.74 -3.06 1.24
N CYS A 85 6.79 -1.83 1.73
CA CYS A 85 7.49 -1.52 2.96
C CYS A 85 6.45 -1.39 4.05
N THR A 86 6.53 -2.22 5.06
CA THR A 86 5.52 -2.25 6.11
C THR A 86 6.14 -2.55 7.46
N GLY A 87 5.55 -2.01 8.52
CA GLY A 87 5.95 -2.35 9.87
C GLY A 87 5.24 -3.59 10.38
N ASN A 88 4.31 -4.14 9.59
CA ASN A 88 3.49 -5.25 10.05
C ASN A 88 3.57 -6.42 9.09
N LEU A 89 4.70 -7.12 9.15
CA LEU A 89 4.96 -8.24 8.25
C LEU A 89 3.93 -9.34 8.40
N ARG A 90 3.40 -9.52 9.59
CA ARG A 90 2.51 -10.63 9.87
C ARG A 90 1.32 -10.71 8.93
N HIS A 91 0.73 -9.59 8.59
CA HIS A 91 -0.45 -9.57 7.74
C HIS A 91 -0.13 -9.99 6.30
N TYR A 92 1.11 -9.77 5.86
CA TYR A 92 1.47 -9.99 4.46
C TYR A 92 2.27 -11.25 4.22
N ARG A 93 2.69 -11.90 5.30
CA ARG A 93 3.55 -13.08 5.20
C ARG A 93 3.01 -14.20 4.31
N PRO A 94 1.71 -14.49 4.33
CA PRO A 94 1.22 -15.62 3.52
C PRO A 94 1.23 -15.36 2.02
N ILE A 95 1.35 -14.10 1.59
CA ILE A 95 1.30 -13.78 0.17
C ILE A 95 2.69 -13.95 -0.41
N LYS A 96 2.94 -15.12 -1.02
CA LYS A 96 4.30 -15.46 -1.44
C LYS A 96 4.84 -14.64 -2.59
N GLU A 97 3.98 -14.21 -3.48
CA GLU A 97 4.44 -13.41 -4.62
C GLU A 97 4.76 -11.98 -4.24
N LEU A 98 4.36 -11.55 -3.06
CA LEU A 98 4.57 -10.19 -2.61
C LEU A 98 5.98 -10.02 -2.05
N LYS A 99 6.69 -9.01 -2.52
CA LYS A 99 7.99 -8.68 -1.97
C LYS A 99 7.77 -7.70 -0.82
N VAL A 100 8.28 -8.04 0.35
CA VAL A 100 8.03 -7.23 1.53
C VAL A 100 9.35 -6.84 2.18
N ARG A 101 9.43 -5.59 2.60
CA ARG A 101 10.54 -5.11 3.39
C ARG A 101 9.98 -4.60 4.71
N VAL A 102 10.54 -5.06 5.82
CA VAL A 102 10.07 -4.63 7.12
C VAL A 102 10.66 -3.26 7.43
N PHE A 103 9.79 -2.34 7.82
CA PHE A 103 10.21 -1.02 8.20
C PHE A 103 10.48 -1.00 9.70
N LYS A 104 11.69 -0.60 10.07
CA LYS A 104 12.04 -0.47 11.49
C LYS A 104 12.45 0.97 11.73
N PRO A 105 11.68 1.67 12.56
CA PRO A 105 11.99 3.08 12.83
C PRO A 105 13.26 3.22 13.65
#